data_37595db92593ba095306637825f1d9f4
#
_entry.id   37595db92593ba095306637825f1d9f4
#
_cell.length_a   1.000
_cell.length_b   1.000
_cell.length_c   1.000
_cell.angle_alpha   90.00
_cell.angle_beta   90.00
_cell.angle_gamma   90.00
#
_symmetry.space_group_name_H-M   'P 1'
#
loop_
_entity.id
_entity.type
_entity.pdbx_description
1 polymer ?
#
loop_
_entity_poly.entity_id
_entity_poly.type
_entity_poly.pdbx_seq_one_letter_code
_entity_poly.pdbx_strand_id
1 'polypeptide(L)'
;MTKAILFSAVILGLIFFLSSCKTYYIPVDSFKQQFAGMDTSQLKEVTTRGPMGDKVKYKTFPINFIKCVDKNGNPVELKNSPSLEIRFTDTNNKKTIFYFDLISVDETYVSGVQSRFITSIKKKIPLNAIKTIEIQDGKKKFSYVE
;
A
#
# COMPACT_ATOMS: atom_id res chain seq x y z
N MET A 1 -5.19 29.54 -38.74
CA MET A 1 -4.87 28.11 -38.60
C MET A 1 -3.94 27.76 -37.45
N THR A 2 -2.93 28.57 -37.15
CA THR A 2 -1.95 28.27 -36.08
C THR A 2 -2.50 28.29 -34.64
N LYS A 3 -3.50 29.11 -34.33
CA LYS A 3 -4.11 29.16 -32.96
C LYS A 3 -4.95 27.93 -32.62
N ALA A 4 -5.63 27.34 -33.59
CA ALA A 4 -6.44 26.14 -33.38
C ALA A 4 -5.57 24.90 -33.14
N ILE A 5 -4.42 24.80 -33.80
CA ILE A 5 -3.46 23.69 -33.62
C ILE A 5 -2.80 23.76 -32.25
N LEU A 6 -2.46 24.95 -31.76
CA LEU A 6 -1.91 25.14 -30.42
C LEU A 6 -2.92 24.76 -29.31
N PHE A 7 -4.19 25.13 -29.49
CA PHE A 7 -5.24 24.78 -28.53
C PHE A 7 -5.50 23.28 -28.48
N SER A 8 -5.48 22.59 -29.64
CA SER A 8 -5.63 21.13 -29.71
C SER A 8 -4.46 20.40 -29.08
N ALA A 9 -3.22 20.88 -29.23
CA ALA A 9 -2.03 20.29 -28.63
C ALA A 9 -2.01 20.45 -27.10
N VAL A 10 -2.50 21.56 -26.57
CA VAL A 10 -2.61 21.79 -25.12
C VAL A 10 -3.67 20.87 -24.48
N ILE A 11 -4.82 20.69 -25.15
CA ILE A 11 -5.87 19.77 -24.66
C ILE A 11 -5.39 18.32 -24.69
N LEU A 12 -4.69 17.90 -25.74
CA LEU A 12 -4.13 16.56 -25.86
C LEU A 12 -3.05 16.30 -24.79
N GLY A 13 -2.23 17.30 -24.47
CA GLY A 13 -1.24 17.22 -23.41
C GLY A 13 -1.83 17.09 -21.99
N LEU A 14 -2.99 17.71 -21.73
CA LEU A 14 -3.67 17.63 -20.43
C LEU A 14 -4.24 16.24 -20.14
N ILE A 15 -4.63 15.49 -21.17
CA ILE A 15 -5.22 14.14 -21.03
C ILE A 15 -4.18 13.11 -20.54
N PHE A 16 -2.90 13.32 -20.84
CA PHE A 16 -1.84 12.40 -20.42
C PHE A 16 -1.47 12.49 -18.93
N PHE A 17 -1.89 13.54 -18.21
CA PHE A 17 -1.61 13.70 -16.79
C PHE A 17 -2.62 13.01 -15.86
N LEU A 18 -3.67 12.37 -16.39
CA LEU A 18 -4.67 11.65 -15.60
C LEU A 18 -4.29 10.18 -15.33
N SER A 19 -3.00 9.86 -15.19
CA SER A 19 -2.61 8.57 -14.65
C SER A 19 -2.92 8.53 -13.15
N SER A 20 -4.21 8.44 -12.84
CA SER A 20 -4.71 8.27 -11.47
C SER A 20 -4.08 7.01 -10.87
N CYS A 21 -3.42 7.16 -9.74
CA CYS A 21 -3.05 6.01 -8.92
C CYS A 21 -4.32 5.23 -8.61
N LYS A 22 -4.37 3.96 -9.02
CA LYS A 22 -5.50 3.09 -8.66
C LYS A 22 -5.46 2.86 -7.16
N THR A 23 -6.54 3.24 -6.49
CA THR A 23 -6.76 2.97 -5.08
C THR A 23 -7.78 1.84 -4.97
N TYR A 24 -7.49 0.87 -4.12
CA TYR A 24 -8.37 -0.22 -3.79
C TYR A 24 -8.73 -0.15 -2.32
N TYR A 25 -9.79 -0.84 -1.92
CA TYR A 25 -10.31 -0.82 -0.55
C TYR A 25 -10.31 -2.23 0.00
N ILE A 26 -9.94 -2.37 1.27
CA ILE A 26 -10.07 -3.64 1.98
C ILE A 26 -11.16 -3.43 3.03
N PRO A 27 -12.30 -4.16 2.94
CA PRO A 27 -13.30 -4.13 4.01
C PRO A 27 -12.64 -4.53 5.35
N VAL A 28 -12.97 -3.82 6.44
CA VAL A 28 -12.29 -4.02 7.73
C VAL A 28 -12.35 -5.46 8.22
N ASP A 29 -13.50 -6.11 8.05
CA ASP A 29 -13.67 -7.53 8.44
C ASP A 29 -12.84 -8.45 7.55
N SER A 30 -12.77 -8.18 6.24
CA SER A 30 -11.91 -8.92 5.32
C SER A 30 -10.42 -8.74 5.68
N PHE A 31 -10.00 -7.54 6.07
CA PHE A 31 -8.66 -7.29 6.53
C PHE A 31 -8.31 -8.12 7.77
N LYS A 32 -9.19 -8.14 8.76
CA LYS A 32 -9.01 -8.98 9.95
C LYS A 32 -8.92 -10.46 9.60
N GLN A 33 -9.82 -10.95 8.74
CA GLN A 33 -9.81 -12.37 8.31
C GLN A 33 -8.53 -12.74 7.54
N GLN A 34 -7.99 -11.83 6.73
CA GLN A 34 -6.79 -12.09 5.95
C GLN A 34 -5.50 -12.04 6.77
N PHE A 35 -5.43 -11.14 7.76
CA PHE A 35 -4.16 -10.73 8.36
C PHE A 35 -4.08 -10.82 9.89
N ALA A 36 -5.20 -10.95 10.61
CA ALA A 36 -5.14 -11.14 12.06
C ALA A 36 -4.58 -12.50 12.45
N GLY A 37 -3.81 -12.55 13.53
CA GLY A 37 -3.22 -13.79 14.03
C GLY A 37 -2.04 -14.32 13.22
N MET A 38 -1.39 -13.49 12.42
CA MET A 38 -0.15 -13.89 11.74
C MET A 38 0.95 -14.21 12.75
N ASP A 39 1.44 -15.44 12.71
CA ASP A 39 2.52 -15.89 13.56
C ASP A 39 3.88 -15.38 13.06
N THR A 40 4.65 -14.78 13.97
CA THR A 40 6.00 -14.29 13.69
C THR A 40 6.97 -15.40 13.26
N SER A 41 6.68 -16.67 13.57
CA SER A 41 7.45 -17.82 13.09
C SER A 41 7.39 -17.99 11.57
N GLN A 42 6.36 -17.44 10.92
CA GLN A 42 6.17 -17.49 9.47
C GLN A 42 6.93 -16.39 8.70
N LEU A 43 7.59 -15.47 9.41
CA LEU A 43 8.34 -14.39 8.78
C LEU A 43 9.47 -14.94 7.90
N LYS A 44 9.50 -14.50 6.64
CA LYS A 44 10.56 -14.80 5.67
C LYS A 44 11.46 -13.59 5.48
N GLU A 45 12.76 -13.84 5.36
CA GLU A 45 13.71 -12.81 4.96
C GLU A 45 13.55 -12.51 3.46
N VAL A 46 13.45 -11.24 3.13
CA VAL A 46 13.39 -10.74 1.76
C VAL A 46 14.44 -9.65 1.56
N THR A 47 14.87 -9.49 0.33
CA THR A 47 15.74 -8.38 -0.09
C THR A 47 14.94 -7.51 -1.05
N THR A 48 14.89 -6.21 -0.78
CA THR A 48 14.34 -5.24 -1.72
C THR A 48 15.44 -4.38 -2.30
N ARG A 49 15.22 -3.98 -3.55
CA ARG A 49 16.02 -2.95 -4.23
C ARG A 49 15.21 -1.67 -4.29
N GLY A 50 15.78 -0.59 -3.81
CA GLY A 50 15.22 0.75 -3.90
C GLY A 50 15.47 1.43 -5.25
N PRO A 51 14.85 2.61 -5.47
CA PRO A 51 14.96 3.36 -6.72
C PRO A 51 16.38 3.84 -7.03
N MET A 52 17.25 3.96 -6.03
CA MET A 52 18.67 4.34 -6.17
C MET A 52 19.61 3.12 -6.26
N GLY A 53 19.04 1.90 -6.34
CA GLY A 53 19.81 0.66 -6.42
C GLY A 53 20.25 0.10 -5.07
N ASP A 54 19.98 0.79 -3.97
CA ASP A 54 20.21 0.35 -2.62
C ASP A 54 19.43 -0.93 -2.32
N LYS A 55 20.07 -1.85 -1.57
CA LYS A 55 19.46 -3.12 -1.18
C LYS A 55 19.25 -3.14 0.32
N VAL A 56 18.05 -3.51 0.74
CA VAL A 56 17.67 -3.65 2.16
C VAL A 56 17.10 -5.03 2.40
N LYS A 57 17.61 -5.72 3.43
CA LYS A 57 17.08 -7.00 3.92
C LYS A 57 16.19 -6.77 5.12
N TYR A 58 15.06 -7.44 5.13
CA TYR A 58 14.14 -7.41 6.27
C TYR A 58 13.26 -8.67 6.28
N LYS A 59 12.53 -8.86 7.38
CA LYS A 59 11.57 -9.96 7.50
C LYS A 59 10.15 -9.45 7.24
N THR A 60 9.40 -10.20 6.44
CA THR A 60 8.00 -9.94 6.11
C THR A 60 7.18 -11.23 6.17
N PHE A 61 5.87 -11.11 6.35
CA PHE A 61 4.97 -12.25 6.20
C PHE A 61 4.90 -12.70 4.74
N PRO A 62 4.75 -14.00 4.46
CA PRO A 62 4.71 -14.55 3.11
C PRO A 62 3.34 -14.32 2.44
N ILE A 63 2.95 -13.06 2.28
CA ILE A 63 1.72 -12.66 1.61
C ILE A 63 2.02 -12.52 0.12
N ASN A 64 1.38 -13.33 -0.71
CA ASN A 64 1.54 -13.25 -2.16
C ASN A 64 0.47 -12.37 -2.81
N PHE A 65 -0.77 -12.46 -2.31
CA PHE A 65 -1.91 -11.75 -2.86
C PHE A 65 -2.75 -11.13 -1.74
N ILE A 66 -3.43 -10.04 -2.08
CA ILE A 66 -4.27 -9.27 -1.18
C ILE A 66 -5.65 -9.17 -1.80
N LYS A 67 -6.67 -9.67 -1.11
CA LYS A 67 -8.06 -9.55 -1.53
C LYS A 67 -8.58 -8.18 -1.14
N CYS A 68 -9.06 -7.43 -2.12
CA CYS A 68 -9.58 -6.07 -1.98
C CYS A 68 -10.73 -5.84 -2.94
N VAL A 69 -11.28 -4.65 -2.97
CA VAL A 69 -12.29 -4.21 -3.93
C VAL A 69 -11.85 -2.93 -4.62
N ASP A 70 -12.30 -2.73 -5.84
CA ASP A 70 -12.13 -1.46 -6.55
C ASP A 70 -13.11 -0.39 -6.03
N LYS A 71 -13.04 0.80 -6.60
CA LYS A 71 -13.94 1.92 -6.25
C LYS A 71 -15.44 1.64 -6.50
N ASN A 72 -15.75 0.64 -7.31
CA ASN A 72 -17.11 0.23 -7.65
C ASN A 72 -17.58 -0.96 -6.78
N GLY A 73 -16.73 -1.46 -5.88
CA GLY A 73 -17.01 -2.62 -5.04
C GLY A 73 -16.73 -3.97 -5.70
N ASN A 74 -16.16 -4.02 -6.90
CA ASN A 74 -15.83 -5.28 -7.55
C ASN A 74 -14.62 -5.93 -6.88
N PRO A 75 -14.64 -7.25 -6.65
CA PRO A 75 -13.51 -7.98 -6.09
C PRO A 75 -12.27 -7.88 -6.96
N VAL A 76 -11.13 -7.65 -6.34
CA VAL A 76 -9.82 -7.57 -6.99
C VAL A 76 -8.81 -8.31 -6.12
N GLU A 77 -7.90 -9.03 -6.74
CA GLU A 77 -6.76 -9.65 -6.09
C GLU A 77 -5.48 -8.94 -6.55
N LEU A 78 -4.79 -8.29 -5.61
CA LEU A 78 -3.54 -7.58 -5.88
C LEU A 78 -2.35 -8.49 -5.55
N LYS A 79 -1.40 -8.56 -6.45
CA LYS A 79 -0.09 -9.16 -6.15
C LYS A 79 0.66 -8.26 -5.17
N ASN A 80 1.20 -8.86 -4.11
CA ASN A 80 2.01 -8.11 -3.16
C ASN A 80 3.30 -7.58 -3.82
N SER A 81 3.69 -6.39 -3.42
CA SER A 81 4.88 -5.70 -3.94
C SER A 81 5.42 -4.77 -2.85
N PRO A 82 6.74 -4.58 -2.77
CA PRO A 82 7.33 -3.64 -1.81
C PRO A 82 7.00 -2.17 -2.07
N SER A 83 6.35 -1.86 -3.20
CA SER A 83 5.83 -0.52 -3.52
C SER A 83 4.43 -0.27 -2.97
N LEU A 84 3.72 -1.30 -2.51
CA LEU A 84 2.37 -1.14 -1.98
C LEU A 84 2.38 -0.39 -0.66
N GLU A 85 1.48 0.57 -0.57
CA GLU A 85 1.18 1.33 0.64
C GLU A 85 -0.24 1.01 1.09
N ILE A 86 -0.41 0.82 2.39
CA ILE A 86 -1.71 0.68 3.02
C ILE A 86 -1.98 1.91 3.87
N ARG A 87 -3.16 2.50 3.70
CA ARG A 87 -3.62 3.67 4.43
C ARG A 87 -4.78 3.29 5.32
N PHE A 88 -4.64 3.53 6.59
CA PHE A 88 -5.70 3.41 7.59
C PHE A 88 -6.25 4.79 7.91
N THR A 89 -7.57 4.93 7.86
CA THR A 89 -8.28 6.10 8.39
C THR A 89 -9.02 5.64 9.63
N ASP A 90 -8.76 6.28 10.78
CA ASP A 90 -9.43 5.96 12.03
C ASP A 90 -10.76 6.70 12.19
N THR A 91 -11.47 6.41 13.27
CA THR A 91 -12.76 7.03 13.61
C THR A 91 -12.66 8.55 13.84
N ASN A 92 -11.48 9.08 14.12
CA ASN A 92 -11.20 10.51 14.23
C ASN A 92 -10.77 11.14 12.89
N ASN A 93 -10.91 10.39 11.78
CA ASN A 93 -10.46 10.77 10.44
C ASN A 93 -8.93 11.01 10.32
N LYS A 94 -8.14 10.52 11.27
CA LYS A 94 -6.70 10.56 11.19
C LYS A 94 -6.21 9.48 10.24
N LYS A 95 -5.36 9.88 9.29
CA LYS A 95 -4.77 8.98 8.30
C LYS A 95 -3.39 8.53 8.73
N THR A 96 -3.11 7.24 8.60
CA THR A 96 -1.80 6.65 8.84
C THR A 96 -1.46 5.74 7.67
N ILE A 97 -0.28 5.92 7.09
CA ILE A 97 0.19 5.15 5.94
C ILE A 97 1.36 4.27 6.39
N PHE A 98 1.33 3.01 6.00
CA PHE A 98 2.42 2.06 6.19
C PHE A 98 2.82 1.45 4.84
N TYR A 99 4.05 0.96 4.75
CA TYR A 99 4.40 0.00 3.70
C TYR A 99 3.69 -1.32 4.01
N PHE A 100 2.97 -1.86 3.01
CA PHE A 100 2.12 -3.02 3.23
C PHE A 100 2.91 -4.25 3.71
N ASP A 101 4.06 -4.50 3.15
CA ASP A 101 4.92 -5.62 3.49
C ASP A 101 5.68 -5.48 4.82
N LEU A 102 5.51 -4.36 5.51
CA LEU A 102 6.10 -4.08 6.84
C LEU A 102 5.03 -3.89 7.92
N ILE A 103 3.81 -4.37 7.69
CA ILE A 103 2.77 -4.42 8.73
C ILE A 103 2.86 -5.71 9.53
N SER A 104 2.37 -5.64 10.75
CA SER A 104 2.10 -6.77 11.63
C SER A 104 0.72 -6.59 12.24
N VAL A 105 -0.07 -7.64 12.26
CA VAL A 105 -1.46 -7.58 12.74
C VAL A 105 -1.63 -8.61 13.84
N ASP A 106 -1.90 -8.15 15.05
CA ASP A 106 -2.32 -9.00 16.17
C ASP A 106 -3.85 -8.92 16.34
N GLU A 107 -4.39 -9.52 17.39
CA GLU A 107 -5.83 -9.52 17.65
C GLU A 107 -6.42 -8.14 17.93
N THR A 108 -5.59 -7.19 18.35
CA THR A 108 -6.00 -5.89 18.90
C THR A 108 -5.52 -4.71 18.07
N TYR A 109 -4.34 -4.82 17.48
CA TYR A 109 -3.67 -3.73 16.79
C TYR A 109 -3.13 -4.13 15.43
N VAL A 110 -3.07 -3.17 14.52
CA VAL A 110 -2.15 -3.21 13.39
C VAL A 110 -0.96 -2.29 13.70
N SER A 111 0.22 -2.82 13.47
CA SER A 111 1.50 -2.11 13.62
C SER A 111 2.18 -2.01 12.27
N GLY A 112 2.91 -0.95 12.02
CA GLY A 112 3.61 -0.80 10.76
C GLY A 112 4.68 0.27 10.80
N VAL A 113 5.48 0.29 9.76
CA VAL A 113 6.58 1.24 9.54
C VAL A 113 6.18 2.25 8.50
N GLN A 114 6.41 3.54 8.79
CA GLN A 114 6.07 4.64 7.90
C GLN A 114 7.22 5.01 6.93
N SER A 115 8.42 4.51 7.19
CA SER A 115 9.60 4.77 6.37
C SER A 115 10.45 3.51 6.24
N ARG A 116 10.93 3.20 5.03
CA ARG A 116 11.89 2.12 4.82
C ARG A 116 13.30 2.50 5.25
N PHE A 117 13.60 3.78 5.26
CA PHE A 117 14.92 4.30 5.65
C PHE A 117 15.06 4.47 7.16
N ILE A 118 13.96 4.77 7.85
CA ILE A 118 13.92 4.98 9.30
C ILE A 118 12.96 3.96 9.90
N THR A 119 13.43 2.74 10.10
CA THR A 119 12.62 1.62 10.58
C THR A 119 12.20 1.74 12.05
N SER A 120 12.78 2.69 12.79
CA SER A 120 12.39 2.99 14.17
C SER A 120 11.05 3.74 14.26
N ILE A 121 10.58 4.39 13.19
CA ILE A 121 9.28 5.06 13.16
C ILE A 121 8.18 4.02 13.00
N LYS A 122 7.82 3.37 14.11
CA LYS A 122 6.70 2.43 14.17
C LYS A 122 5.48 3.11 14.77
N LYS A 123 4.30 2.78 14.24
CA LYS A 123 3.01 3.16 14.83
C LYS A 123 2.13 1.95 15.04
N LYS A 124 1.21 2.06 16.00
CA LYS A 124 0.14 1.11 16.25
C LYS A 124 -1.20 1.80 16.09
N ILE A 125 -2.17 1.10 15.53
CA ILE A 125 -3.55 1.54 15.35
C ILE A 125 -4.44 0.45 15.92
N PRO A 126 -5.35 0.75 16.87
CA PRO A 126 -6.32 -0.23 17.34
C PRO A 126 -7.22 -0.69 16.19
N LEU A 127 -7.42 -1.99 16.03
CA LEU A 127 -8.26 -2.53 14.97
C LEU A 127 -9.71 -2.08 15.05
N ASN A 128 -10.23 -1.87 16.27
CA ASN A 128 -11.59 -1.37 16.49
C ASN A 128 -11.76 0.13 16.18
N ALA A 129 -10.67 0.88 16.05
CA ALA A 129 -10.69 2.29 15.69
C ALA A 129 -10.58 2.52 14.17
N ILE A 130 -10.39 1.46 13.37
CA ILE A 130 -10.23 1.60 11.92
C ILE A 130 -11.60 1.76 11.27
N LYS A 131 -11.74 2.84 10.49
CA LYS A 131 -12.94 3.17 9.72
C LYS A 131 -12.81 2.72 8.26
N THR A 132 -11.68 3.03 7.62
CA THR A 132 -11.41 2.64 6.22
C THR A 132 -9.98 2.18 6.04
N ILE A 133 -9.81 1.26 5.10
CA ILE A 133 -8.51 0.71 4.70
C ILE A 133 -8.39 0.85 3.19
N GLU A 134 -7.41 1.60 2.75
CA GLU A 134 -7.09 1.82 1.34
C GLU A 134 -5.72 1.21 1.04
N ILE A 135 -5.57 0.60 -0.14
CA ILE A 135 -4.29 0.10 -0.62
C ILE A 135 -4.01 0.69 -2.01
N GLN A 136 -2.79 1.11 -2.23
CA GLN A 136 -2.37 1.71 -3.50
C GLN A 136 -0.91 1.37 -3.79
N ASP A 137 -0.55 1.39 -5.06
CA ASP A 137 0.85 1.38 -5.47
C ASP A 137 1.43 2.78 -5.27
N GLY A 138 2.38 2.90 -4.35
CA GLY A 138 3.08 4.15 -4.06
C GLY A 138 4.02 4.62 -5.19
N LYS A 139 4.13 3.85 -6.28
CA LYS A 139 5.02 4.11 -7.44
C LYS A 139 6.48 4.43 -7.07
N LYS A 140 6.93 3.93 -5.92
CA LYS A 140 8.27 4.23 -5.37
C LYS A 140 9.38 3.37 -5.98
N LYS A 141 9.09 2.58 -7.01
CA LYS A 141 10.05 1.73 -7.74
C LYS A 141 10.87 0.79 -6.84
N PHE A 142 10.27 0.29 -5.77
CA PHE A 142 10.85 -0.81 -5.01
C PHE A 142 10.51 -2.14 -5.68
N SER A 143 11.45 -3.07 -5.70
CA SER A 143 11.25 -4.43 -6.19
C SER A 143 11.89 -5.45 -5.27
N TYR A 144 11.30 -6.65 -5.16
CA TYR A 144 11.98 -7.78 -4.54
C TYR A 144 13.14 -8.23 -5.43
N VAL A 145 14.23 -8.63 -4.79
CA VAL A 145 15.40 -9.24 -5.44
C VAL A 145 15.31 -10.74 -5.17
N GLU A 146 15.25 -11.51 -6.23
CA GLU A 146 15.35 -12.98 -6.17
C GLU A 146 16.77 -13.43 -5.85
#